data_3d935728afe622d4be5e238f4236105d
#
_entry.id   3d935728afe622d4be5e238f4236105d
#
_cell.length_a   1.000
_cell.length_b   1.000
_cell.length_c   1.000
_cell.angle_alpha   90.00
_cell.angle_beta   90.00
_cell.angle_gamma   90.00
#
_symmetry.space_group_name_H-M   'P 1'
#
loop_
_entity.id
_entity.type
_entity.pdbx_description
1 polymer ?
#
loop_
_entity_poly.entity_id
_entity_poly.type
_entity_poly.pdbx_seq_one_letter_code
_entity_poly.pdbx_strand_id
1 'polypeptide(L)'
;MEINQYNSASYNASNDFDQWNVQSANATGVGAAANDFVERGIDLNEQLICNKATTFFRRVNSDAMQAAGISKGDVIIIDRSLKPSNGKVVIANLNGEMLIRRLEKIKNKVRLLPESNNLSAIEIDTLCCDFSIWGVVTYVIHVP
;
A
#
# COMPACT_ATOMS: atom_id res chain seq x y z
N MET A 1 -6.36 -10.48 -8.95
CA MET A 1 -5.92 -9.09 -8.79
C MET A 1 -5.21 -8.60 -10.03
N GLU A 2 -5.65 -7.49 -10.53
CA GLU A 2 -5.20 -6.97 -11.81
C GLU A 2 -4.10 -5.94 -11.61
N ILE A 3 -2.93 -6.40 -11.29
CA ILE A 3 -1.83 -5.52 -10.95
C ILE A 3 -1.26 -4.80 -12.17
N ASN A 4 -1.31 -5.46 -13.30
CA ASN A 4 -0.68 -4.92 -14.52
C ASN A 4 -1.23 -3.56 -14.92
N GLN A 5 -2.41 -3.23 -14.45
CA GLN A 5 -3.02 -1.95 -14.74
C GLN A 5 -2.29 -0.78 -14.08
N TYR A 6 -1.44 -1.09 -13.14
CA TYR A 6 -0.77 -0.08 -12.36
C TYR A 6 0.71 0.04 -12.68
N ASN A 7 1.13 -0.46 -13.81
CA ASN A 7 2.52 -0.31 -14.18
C ASN A 7 2.80 1.12 -14.62
N SER A 8 4.04 1.51 -14.50
CA SER A 8 4.42 2.87 -14.81
C SER A 8 4.28 3.24 -16.27
N ALA A 9 4.29 2.26 -17.14
CA ALA A 9 4.20 2.52 -18.57
C ALA A 9 2.84 3.08 -18.96
N SER A 10 1.81 2.81 -18.19
CA SER A 10 0.48 3.34 -18.46
C SER A 10 0.26 4.71 -17.87
N TYR A 11 1.21 5.22 -17.12
CA TYR A 11 1.05 6.51 -16.50
C TYR A 11 1.31 7.62 -17.52
N ASN A 12 0.32 8.44 -17.73
CA ASN A 12 0.46 9.65 -18.52
C ASN A 12 0.08 10.82 -17.64
N ALA A 13 0.97 11.76 -17.51
CA ALA A 13 0.69 12.94 -16.74
C ALA A 13 -0.51 13.66 -17.34
N SER A 14 -1.41 14.09 -16.49
CA SER A 14 -2.52 14.89 -16.94
C SER A 14 -2.06 16.28 -17.28
N ASN A 15 -2.88 17.01 -18.02
CA ASN A 15 -2.58 18.37 -18.39
C ASN A 15 -2.54 19.31 -17.19
N ASP A 16 -3.23 18.96 -16.13
CA ASP A 16 -3.25 19.76 -14.91
C ASP A 16 -1.94 19.70 -14.18
N PHE A 17 -1.16 18.68 -14.46
CA PHE A 17 0.10 18.45 -13.76
C PHE A 17 1.24 18.21 -14.73
N ASP A 18 1.23 18.94 -15.80
CA ASP A 18 2.21 18.73 -16.87
C ASP A 18 3.63 19.04 -16.43
N GLN A 19 3.81 19.81 -15.39
CA GLN A 19 5.13 20.01 -14.83
C GLN A 19 5.76 18.73 -14.31
N TRP A 20 4.94 17.74 -14.13
CA TRP A 20 5.41 16.43 -13.69
C TRP A 20 5.80 15.55 -14.84
N ASN A 21 5.42 15.94 -15.99
CA ASN A 21 5.44 15.00 -17.05
C ASN A 21 6.85 14.71 -17.51
N VAL A 22 6.92 13.66 -18.21
CA VAL A 22 8.14 13.16 -18.76
C VAL A 22 8.75 14.10 -19.79
N GLN A 23 7.96 15.00 -20.31
CA GLN A 23 8.47 15.94 -21.28
C GLN A 23 9.61 16.77 -20.76
N SER A 24 9.55 17.15 -19.51
CA SER A 24 10.66 17.87 -18.95
C SER A 24 11.93 17.04 -18.97
N ALA A 25 11.80 15.75 -18.78
CA ALA A 25 12.93 14.86 -18.89
C ALA A 25 13.32 14.61 -20.34
N ASN A 26 12.35 14.64 -21.22
CA ASN A 26 12.58 14.40 -22.63
C ASN A 26 12.93 15.65 -23.40
N ALA A 27 12.76 16.77 -22.79
CA ALA A 27 13.12 18.03 -23.40
C ALA A 27 14.63 18.16 -23.42
N THR A 28 15.25 17.23 -24.08
CA THR A 28 16.68 17.18 -24.17
C THR A 28 17.23 18.44 -24.80
N GLY A 29 18.42 18.74 -24.58
CA GLY A 29 19.02 19.93 -25.11
C GLY A 29 18.43 21.18 -24.47
N VAL A 30 17.47 21.77 -25.13
CA VAL A 30 16.80 22.94 -24.58
C VAL A 30 16.28 22.64 -23.20
N GLY A 31 15.74 21.47 -23.05
CA GLY A 31 15.24 21.04 -21.78
C GLY A 31 16.32 20.86 -20.74
N ALA A 32 17.53 20.58 -21.14
CA ALA A 32 18.60 20.42 -20.18
C ALA A 32 18.82 21.67 -19.36
N ALA A 33 18.74 22.80 -19.98
CA ALA A 33 18.86 24.07 -19.24
C ALA A 33 17.61 24.31 -18.40
N ALA A 34 16.45 23.99 -18.92
CA ALA A 34 15.22 24.20 -18.22
C ALA A 34 15.05 23.20 -17.08
N ASN A 35 15.66 22.04 -17.20
CA ASN A 35 15.54 20.99 -16.18
C ASN A 35 16.11 21.40 -14.84
N ASP A 36 16.90 22.41 -14.79
CA ASP A 36 17.37 22.92 -13.52
C ASP A 36 16.22 23.44 -12.67
N PHE A 37 15.11 23.80 -13.32
CA PHE A 37 13.98 24.41 -12.67
C PHE A 37 12.73 23.55 -12.71
N VAL A 38 12.76 22.48 -13.47
CA VAL A 38 11.60 21.63 -13.64
C VAL A 38 11.74 20.44 -12.73
N GLU A 39 10.68 20.16 -12.03
CA GLU A 39 10.65 18.98 -11.20
C GLU A 39 10.79 17.73 -12.03
N ARG A 40 11.56 16.81 -11.51
CA ARG A 40 11.66 15.50 -12.10
C ARG A 40 10.34 14.78 -11.92
N GLY A 41 9.92 14.05 -12.90
CA GLY A 41 8.76 13.19 -12.77
C GLY A 41 8.98 12.19 -11.65
N ILE A 42 7.91 11.80 -11.02
CA ILE A 42 7.95 10.76 -10.01
C ILE A 42 7.77 9.42 -10.69
N ASP A 43 8.71 8.53 -10.48
CA ASP A 43 8.54 7.14 -10.86
C ASP A 43 7.89 6.42 -9.69
N LEU A 44 6.61 6.11 -9.85
CA LEU A 44 5.86 5.45 -8.80
C LEU A 44 6.39 4.07 -8.49
N ASN A 45 6.89 3.36 -9.46
CA ASN A 45 7.48 2.06 -9.20
C ASN A 45 8.66 2.16 -8.26
N GLU A 46 9.54 3.11 -8.53
CA GLU A 46 10.69 3.34 -7.68
C GLU A 46 10.28 3.82 -6.30
N GLN A 47 9.29 4.69 -6.25
CA GLN A 47 8.83 5.29 -5.00
C GLN A 47 8.11 4.29 -4.12
N LEU A 48 7.24 3.47 -4.69
CA LEU A 48 6.31 2.64 -3.94
C LEU A 48 6.75 1.19 -3.82
N ILE A 49 7.61 0.72 -4.70
CA ILE A 49 8.02 -0.68 -4.75
C ILE A 49 9.51 -0.76 -4.46
N CYS A 50 9.82 -0.95 -3.19
CA CYS A 50 11.22 -1.06 -2.78
C CYS A 50 11.83 -2.41 -3.14
N ASN A 51 11.03 -3.46 -3.16
CA ASN A 51 11.49 -4.80 -3.46
C ASN A 51 10.45 -5.52 -4.31
N LYS A 52 10.75 -5.63 -5.60
CA LYS A 52 9.81 -6.23 -6.55
C LYS A 52 9.47 -7.68 -6.24
N ALA A 53 10.41 -8.41 -5.71
CA ALA A 53 10.22 -9.82 -5.44
C ALA A 53 9.24 -10.09 -4.30
N THR A 54 9.05 -9.12 -3.42
CA THR A 54 8.23 -9.28 -2.22
C THR A 54 7.03 -8.35 -2.15
N THR A 55 6.81 -7.56 -3.19
CA THR A 55 5.72 -6.58 -3.24
C THR A 55 4.54 -7.14 -4.01
N PHE A 56 3.38 -7.04 -3.40
CA PHE A 56 2.12 -7.54 -3.95
C PHE A 56 1.07 -6.45 -3.88
N PHE A 57 0.12 -6.53 -4.79
CA PHE A 57 -0.99 -5.59 -4.86
C PHE A 57 -2.27 -6.37 -4.62
N ARG A 58 -3.17 -5.79 -3.85
CA ARG A 58 -4.46 -6.39 -3.58
C ARG A 58 -5.53 -5.33 -3.59
N ARG A 59 -6.72 -5.72 -4.01
CA ARG A 59 -7.89 -4.86 -3.92
C ARG A 59 -8.60 -5.16 -2.61
N VAL A 60 -8.94 -4.10 -1.89
CA VAL A 60 -9.63 -4.22 -0.61
C VAL A 60 -11.11 -4.52 -0.86
N ASN A 61 -11.61 -5.50 -0.14
CA ASN A 61 -13.02 -5.89 -0.21
C ASN A 61 -13.66 -5.86 1.16
N SER A 62 -13.31 -4.85 1.95
CA SER A 62 -13.77 -4.75 3.33
C SER A 62 -13.74 -3.29 3.77
N ASP A 63 -14.65 -2.93 4.66
CA ASP A 63 -14.68 -1.61 5.28
C ASP A 63 -14.01 -1.58 6.64
N ALA A 64 -13.30 -2.64 6.99
CA ALA A 64 -12.73 -2.80 8.31
C ALA A 64 -11.70 -1.73 8.67
N MET A 65 -11.09 -1.09 7.69
CA MET A 65 -10.05 -0.08 7.88
C MET A 65 -10.46 1.27 7.30
N GLN A 66 -11.73 1.53 7.18
CA GLN A 66 -12.23 2.75 6.55
C GLN A 66 -11.77 4.00 7.27
N ALA A 67 -11.75 3.99 8.58
CA ALA A 67 -11.30 5.14 9.36
C ALA A 67 -9.79 5.38 9.23
N ALA A 68 -9.04 4.41 8.78
CA ALA A 68 -7.62 4.56 8.49
C ALA A 68 -7.35 5.03 7.06
N GLY A 69 -8.38 5.33 6.31
CA GLY A 69 -8.24 5.78 4.93
C GLY A 69 -8.18 4.65 3.92
N ILE A 70 -8.55 3.44 4.31
CA ILE A 70 -8.54 2.29 3.41
C ILE A 70 -9.98 1.85 3.20
N SER A 71 -10.50 2.14 2.02
CA SER A 71 -11.89 1.89 1.68
C SER A 71 -12.03 0.68 0.78
N LYS A 72 -13.22 0.11 0.79
CA LYS A 72 -13.54 -0.96 -0.14
C LYS A 72 -13.34 -0.48 -1.58
N GLY A 73 -12.65 -1.27 -2.36
CA GLY A 73 -12.31 -0.92 -3.74
C GLY A 73 -10.92 -0.32 -3.91
N ASP A 74 -10.30 0.12 -2.85
CA ASP A 74 -8.93 0.62 -2.91
C ASP A 74 -7.95 -0.49 -3.25
N VAL A 75 -6.81 -0.11 -3.78
CA VAL A 75 -5.70 -1.03 -4.01
C VAL A 75 -4.64 -0.76 -2.97
N ILE A 76 -4.21 -1.81 -2.31
CA ILE A 76 -3.13 -1.72 -1.34
C ILE A 76 -1.87 -2.36 -1.89
N ILE A 77 -0.76 -1.78 -1.50
CA ILE A 77 0.57 -2.29 -1.81
C ILE A 77 1.09 -2.96 -0.55
N ILE A 78 1.52 -4.20 -0.68
CA ILE A 78 1.92 -5.04 0.44
C ILE A 78 3.34 -5.51 0.20
N ASP A 79 4.18 -5.33 1.19
CA ASP A 79 5.54 -5.85 1.13
C ASP A 79 5.70 -6.97 2.15
N ARG A 80 6.00 -8.15 1.66
CA ARG A 80 6.16 -9.33 2.49
C ARG A 80 7.54 -9.45 3.13
N SER A 81 8.48 -8.62 2.71
CA SER A 81 9.82 -8.63 3.30
C SER A 81 9.90 -7.84 4.58
N LEU A 82 8.94 -6.95 4.82
CA LEU A 82 8.95 -6.12 6.01
C LEU A 82 8.53 -6.91 7.23
N LYS A 83 9.20 -6.64 8.33
CA LYS A 83 8.86 -7.25 9.59
C LYS A 83 7.63 -6.56 10.18
N PRO A 84 6.59 -7.32 10.51
CA PRO A 84 5.42 -6.73 11.16
C PRO A 84 5.81 -6.16 12.52
N SER A 85 5.34 -4.96 12.80
CA SER A 85 5.60 -4.30 14.07
C SER A 85 4.33 -3.63 14.57
N ASN A 86 4.34 -3.29 15.86
CA ASN A 86 3.21 -2.65 16.49
C ASN A 86 2.78 -1.39 15.76
N GLY A 87 1.50 -1.25 15.52
CA GLY A 87 0.93 -0.09 14.84
C GLY A 87 0.89 -0.15 13.33
N LYS A 88 1.46 -1.17 12.72
CA LYS A 88 1.43 -1.31 11.26
C LYS A 88 0.12 -1.94 10.80
N VAL A 89 -0.32 -1.52 9.61
CA VAL A 89 -1.43 -2.20 8.95
C VAL A 89 -0.88 -3.43 8.26
N VAL A 90 -1.49 -4.57 8.51
CA VAL A 90 -1.00 -5.85 8.02
C VAL A 90 -2.13 -6.62 7.35
N ILE A 91 -1.73 -7.56 6.51
CA ILE A 91 -2.61 -8.61 6.05
C ILE A 91 -2.34 -9.83 6.91
N ALA A 92 -3.34 -10.26 7.64
CA ALA A 92 -3.24 -11.38 8.54
C ALA A 92 -4.02 -12.56 7.98
N ASN A 93 -3.45 -13.74 8.15
CA ASN A 93 -4.16 -14.98 7.88
C ASN A 93 -4.59 -15.55 9.23
N LEU A 94 -5.88 -15.61 9.46
CA LEU A 94 -6.45 -16.14 10.69
C LEU A 94 -7.41 -17.26 10.33
N ASN A 95 -7.05 -18.48 10.69
CA ASN A 95 -7.86 -19.67 10.42
C ASN A 95 -8.25 -19.81 8.93
N GLY A 96 -7.32 -19.46 8.05
CA GLY A 96 -7.55 -19.52 6.61
C GLY A 96 -8.20 -18.31 5.99
N GLU A 97 -8.56 -17.33 6.78
CA GLU A 97 -9.19 -16.11 6.30
C GLU A 97 -8.20 -14.97 6.28
N MET A 98 -8.18 -14.23 5.18
CA MET A 98 -7.26 -13.09 5.03
C MET A 98 -7.96 -11.82 5.46
N LEU A 99 -7.37 -11.16 6.44
CA LEU A 99 -7.92 -9.95 7.05
C LEU A 99 -6.94 -8.80 6.94
N ILE A 100 -7.47 -7.60 6.70
CA ILE A 100 -6.67 -6.38 6.78
C ILE A 100 -6.99 -5.70 8.10
N ARG A 101 -5.97 -5.51 8.92
CA ARG A 101 -6.14 -4.94 10.28
C ARG A 101 -4.86 -4.22 10.69
N ARG A 102 -4.98 -3.40 11.72
CA ARG A 102 -3.81 -2.82 12.37
C ARG A 102 -3.30 -3.79 13.44
N LEU A 103 -2.02 -4.05 13.39
CA LEU A 103 -1.39 -4.96 14.35
C LEU A 103 -1.12 -4.25 15.66
N GLU A 104 -1.53 -4.85 16.75
CA GLU A 104 -1.16 -4.40 18.07
C GLU A 104 -0.42 -5.52 18.80
N LYS A 105 0.78 -5.21 19.21
CA LYS A 105 1.59 -6.12 20.03
C LYS A 105 1.89 -5.44 21.35
N ILE A 106 1.33 -5.95 22.41
CA ILE A 106 1.59 -5.45 23.75
C ILE A 106 2.02 -6.63 24.61
N LYS A 107 3.27 -6.61 25.06
CA LYS A 107 3.87 -7.71 25.80
C LYS A 107 3.76 -9.00 24.97
N ASN A 108 3.10 -10.03 25.51
CA ASN A 108 2.95 -11.30 24.82
C ASN A 108 1.59 -11.41 24.11
N LYS A 109 0.83 -10.32 24.06
CA LYS A 109 -0.50 -10.33 23.46
C LYS A 109 -0.47 -9.71 22.08
N VAL A 110 -1.17 -10.34 21.16
CA VAL A 110 -1.35 -9.85 19.80
C VAL A 110 -2.83 -9.63 19.58
N ARG A 111 -3.16 -8.45 19.08
CA ARG A 111 -4.51 -8.13 18.69
C ARG A 111 -4.53 -7.55 17.30
N LEU A 112 -5.61 -7.81 16.59
CA LEU A 112 -5.87 -7.23 15.28
C LEU A 112 -6.97 -6.19 15.45
N LEU A 113 -6.62 -4.94 15.18
CA LEU A 113 -7.52 -3.83 15.42
C LEU A 113 -8.14 -3.35 14.11
N PRO A 114 -9.46 -3.33 14.01
CA PRO A 114 -10.12 -2.66 12.89
C PRO A 114 -10.12 -1.15 13.14
N GLU A 115 -10.22 -0.42 12.06
CA GLU A 115 -10.43 1.04 12.13
C GLU A 115 -11.82 1.33 11.58
N SER A 116 -12.81 0.78 12.25
CA SER A 116 -14.20 0.91 11.87
C SER A 116 -15.06 0.82 13.13
N ASN A 117 -16.14 1.58 13.13
CA ASN A 117 -17.06 1.59 14.27
C ASN A 117 -17.89 0.31 14.40
N ASN A 118 -17.94 -0.50 13.37
CA ASN A 118 -18.80 -1.66 13.31
C ASN A 118 -18.13 -2.96 13.71
N LEU A 119 -16.82 -2.92 13.92
CA LEU A 119 -16.05 -4.11 14.20
C LEU A 119 -15.28 -3.94 15.50
N SER A 120 -15.00 -5.04 16.14
CA SER A 120 -14.22 -5.05 17.37
C SER A 120 -12.86 -5.70 17.15
N ALA A 121 -11.94 -5.41 18.07
CA ALA A 121 -10.61 -6.00 18.04
C ALA A 121 -10.69 -7.52 18.16
N ILE A 122 -9.79 -8.20 17.46
CA ILE A 122 -9.66 -9.64 17.53
C ILE A 122 -8.42 -9.96 18.35
N GLU A 123 -8.60 -10.62 19.46
CA GLU A 123 -7.47 -11.12 20.25
C GLU A 123 -6.99 -12.43 19.65
N ILE A 124 -5.70 -12.56 19.49
CA ILE A 124 -5.10 -13.75 18.91
C ILE A 124 -4.59 -14.63 20.03
N ASP A 125 -5.15 -15.82 20.09
CA ASP A 125 -4.64 -16.88 20.93
C ASP A 125 -3.81 -17.82 20.07
N THR A 126 -2.50 -17.68 20.16
CA THR A 126 -1.58 -18.44 19.33
C THR A 126 -1.61 -19.93 19.62
N LEU A 127 -2.20 -20.34 20.74
CA LEU A 127 -2.34 -21.75 21.09
C LEU A 127 -3.55 -22.38 20.42
N CYS A 128 -4.58 -21.57 20.14
CA CYS A 128 -5.85 -22.07 19.63
C CYS A 128 -6.13 -21.67 18.18
N CYS A 129 -5.43 -20.68 17.67
CA CYS A 129 -5.69 -20.12 16.35
C CYS A 129 -4.55 -20.39 15.40
N ASP A 130 -4.90 -20.69 14.15
CA ASP A 130 -3.94 -20.70 13.07
C ASP A 130 -3.77 -19.26 12.59
N PHE A 131 -2.67 -18.64 12.95
CA PHE A 131 -2.44 -17.23 12.71
C PHE A 131 -1.06 -16.98 12.14
N SER A 132 -1.01 -16.15 11.10
CA SER A 132 0.23 -15.65 10.54
C SER A 132 0.01 -14.28 9.93
N ILE A 133 1.08 -13.50 9.83
CA ILE A 133 1.07 -12.23 9.11
C ILE A 133 1.55 -12.51 7.70
N TRP A 134 0.71 -12.23 6.72
CA TRP A 134 1.05 -12.46 5.32
C TRP A 134 1.95 -11.35 4.78
N GLY A 135 1.73 -10.11 5.18
CA GLY A 135 2.54 -8.99 4.73
C GLY A 135 2.14 -7.71 5.40
N VAL A 136 2.95 -6.67 5.18
CA VAL A 136 2.73 -5.33 5.73
C VAL A 136 2.24 -4.42 4.63
N VAL A 137 1.16 -3.70 4.88
CA VAL A 137 0.62 -2.72 3.94
C VAL A 137 1.49 -1.47 4.00
N THR A 138 2.02 -1.07 2.87
CA THR A 138 2.90 0.10 2.78
C THR A 138 2.21 1.32 2.21
N TYR A 139 1.31 1.14 1.27
CA TYR A 139 0.62 2.24 0.60
C TYR A 139 -0.80 1.83 0.22
N VAL A 140 -1.62 2.84 0.06
CA VAL A 140 -2.99 2.67 -0.41
C VAL A 140 -3.19 3.57 -1.63
N ILE A 141 -3.81 3.02 -2.66
CA ILE A 141 -4.20 3.76 -3.85
C ILE A 141 -5.70 3.87 -3.83
N HIS A 142 -6.18 5.08 -3.67
CA HIS A 142 -7.60 5.38 -3.56
C HIS A 142 -8.03 6.22 -4.76
N VAL A 143 -9.15 5.85 -5.34
CA VAL A 143 -9.79 6.63 -6.40
C VAL A 143 -10.91 7.44 -5.75
N PRO A 144 -10.84 8.76 -5.83
CA PRO A 144 -11.84 9.63 -5.21
C PRO A 144 -13.21 9.52 -5.86
#